data_9a4892f6326966b2be6b06a3ed6ddfc3
#
_entry.id   9a4892f6326966b2be6b06a3ed6ddfc3
#
_cell.length_a   1.000
_cell.length_b   1.000
_cell.length_c   1.000
_cell.angle_alpha   90.00
_cell.angle_beta   90.00
_cell.angle_gamma   90.00
#
_symmetry.space_group_name_H-M   'P 1'
#
loop_
_entity.id
_entity.type
_entity.pdbx_description
1 polymer ?
#
loop_
_entity_poly.entity_id
_entity_poly.type
_entity_poly.pdbx_seq_one_letter_code
_entity_poly.pdbx_strand_id
1 'polypeptide(L)'
;MSGSQNYINHVALVLDASSSMSHLSRKVVDVADQQIAYLARRSRELDQETRVTVYVFADTVECVIYDKDVLRMPSLKQLYRVGGMTALLAAALKSQRELAQTAQLYGDHSFLTFVLTDGQENASHRCPDAPSKDARGLVQAVTRMIETQEDNWTLAVLVPDQVGKREAVQSGFPKDNVAVWDATSTQGLEEAGQVIQEATEKFMVGRTKGIRGSRAVFSTGADAVNPETVKAAGLAAVDPSDYRLIPVARDAAIREWVVESGHTYRTGGAFYQLSKSEKVQAKKRIAVLEKKTDRVYTGPEARALLGLPDAEARVRPDHNDDFTIFVQSTSVNRKLVPNTRLLLML
;
A
#
# COMPACT_ATOMS: atom_id res chain seq x y z
N MET A 1 22.74 -9.07 -24.07
CA MET A 1 23.22 -8.50 -22.80
C MET A 1 22.03 -7.79 -22.17
N SER A 2 21.37 -8.41 -21.19
CA SER A 2 20.34 -7.73 -20.40
C SER A 2 21.09 -6.71 -19.53
N GLY A 3 20.95 -5.42 -19.82
CA GLY A 3 21.46 -4.39 -18.94
C GLY A 3 20.86 -4.60 -17.57
N SER A 4 21.68 -4.68 -16.53
CA SER A 4 21.21 -4.71 -15.15
C SER A 4 20.41 -3.43 -14.92
N GLN A 5 19.13 -3.57 -14.63
CA GLN A 5 18.28 -2.42 -14.31
C GLN A 5 18.77 -1.86 -12.96
N ASN A 6 19.22 -0.61 -12.97
CA ASN A 6 19.68 0.04 -11.74
C ASN A 6 18.47 0.59 -10.98
N TYR A 7 18.09 -0.09 -9.89
CA TYR A 7 17.00 0.35 -9.00
C TYR A 7 17.52 1.32 -7.96
N ILE A 8 16.91 2.50 -7.88
CA ILE A 8 17.24 3.54 -6.91
C ILE A 8 16.02 3.80 -6.03
N ASN A 9 16.15 3.43 -4.76
CA ASN A 9 15.08 3.56 -3.77
C ASN A 9 15.34 4.78 -2.88
N HIS A 10 14.43 5.75 -2.87
CA HIS A 10 14.44 6.88 -1.94
C HIS A 10 13.49 6.56 -0.80
N VAL A 11 14.04 6.27 0.38
CA VAL A 11 13.26 5.94 1.57
C VAL A 11 13.29 7.13 2.54
N ALA A 12 12.13 7.67 2.87
CA ALA A 12 12.00 8.75 3.84
C ALA A 12 11.37 8.25 5.14
N LEU A 13 11.99 8.59 6.26
CA LEU A 13 11.45 8.42 7.60
C LEU A 13 11.04 9.79 8.13
N VAL A 14 9.75 9.99 8.38
CA VAL A 14 9.16 11.23 8.89
C VAL A 14 8.67 10.95 10.31
N LEU A 15 9.44 11.37 11.29
CA LEU A 15 9.30 10.96 12.68
C LEU A 15 8.68 12.08 13.52
N ASP A 16 7.56 11.79 14.16
CA ASP A 16 6.95 12.67 15.13
C ASP A 16 7.87 12.82 16.35
N ALA A 17 8.15 14.06 16.71
CA ALA A 17 8.90 14.44 17.89
C ALA A 17 8.11 15.40 18.79
N SER A 18 6.78 15.36 18.71
CA SER A 18 5.89 16.10 19.61
C SER A 18 6.09 15.70 21.07
N SER A 19 5.61 16.53 22.00
CA SER A 19 5.81 16.31 23.44
C SER A 19 5.25 14.97 23.93
N SER A 20 4.22 14.42 23.32
CA SER A 20 3.65 13.10 23.63
C SER A 20 4.65 11.97 23.41
N MET A 21 5.53 12.07 22.40
CA MET A 21 6.59 11.10 22.11
C MET A 21 7.70 11.03 23.17
N SER A 22 7.68 11.88 24.21
CA SER A 22 8.78 11.98 25.19
C SER A 22 9.10 10.63 25.87
N HIS A 23 8.07 9.85 26.21
CA HIS A 23 8.22 8.54 26.88
C HIS A 23 8.76 7.46 25.93
N LEU A 24 8.66 7.65 24.62
CA LEU A 24 9.12 6.74 23.57
C LEU A 24 10.41 7.21 22.88
N SER A 25 10.93 8.39 23.22
CA SER A 25 11.96 9.10 22.45
C SER A 25 13.21 8.26 22.15
N ARG A 26 13.71 7.50 23.12
CA ARG A 26 14.86 6.60 22.92
C ARG A 26 14.50 5.45 21.98
N LYS A 27 13.31 4.90 22.17
CA LYS A 27 12.85 3.74 21.38
C LYS A 27 12.58 4.11 19.93
N VAL A 28 12.09 5.32 19.64
CA VAL A 28 11.94 5.82 18.25
C VAL A 28 13.29 5.83 17.55
N VAL A 29 14.33 6.32 18.22
CA VAL A 29 15.70 6.31 17.67
C VAL A 29 16.17 4.88 17.40
N ASP A 30 15.99 3.97 18.37
CA ASP A 30 16.41 2.58 18.23
C ASP A 30 15.70 1.88 17.06
N VAL A 31 14.37 2.06 16.94
CA VAL A 31 13.57 1.47 15.83
C VAL A 31 13.97 2.08 14.49
N ALA A 32 14.17 3.39 14.41
CA ALA A 32 14.59 4.05 13.19
C ALA A 32 16.02 3.63 12.76
N ASP A 33 16.96 3.52 13.70
CA ASP A 33 18.33 3.04 13.44
C ASP A 33 18.32 1.57 13.00
N GLN A 34 17.46 0.72 13.59
CA GLN A 34 17.24 -0.67 13.16
C GLN A 34 16.65 -0.74 11.74
N GLN A 35 15.71 0.14 11.40
CA GLN A 35 15.15 0.23 10.05
C GLN A 35 16.21 0.64 9.03
N ILE A 36 17.06 1.60 9.36
CA ILE A 36 18.19 2.01 8.50
C ILE A 36 19.18 0.86 8.30
N ALA A 37 19.51 0.12 9.37
CA ALA A 37 20.39 -1.05 9.29
C ALA A 37 19.77 -2.18 8.44
N TYR A 38 18.46 -2.38 8.56
CA TYR A 38 17.71 -3.32 7.73
C TYR A 38 17.78 -2.94 6.26
N LEU A 39 17.48 -1.68 5.91
CA LEU A 39 17.58 -1.15 4.56
C LEU A 39 18.99 -1.32 3.97
N ALA A 40 20.05 -1.02 4.77
CA ALA A 40 21.43 -1.17 4.34
C ALA A 40 21.79 -2.63 3.99
N ARG A 41 21.29 -3.58 4.77
CA ARG A 41 21.45 -5.00 4.50
C ARG A 41 20.71 -5.41 3.22
N ARG A 42 19.43 -5.07 3.10
CA ARG A 42 18.61 -5.44 1.95
C ARG A 42 19.08 -4.78 0.64
N SER A 43 19.59 -3.54 0.73
CA SER A 43 20.20 -2.84 -0.40
C SER A 43 21.34 -3.65 -1.02
N ARG A 44 22.23 -4.23 -0.16
CA ARG A 44 23.32 -5.11 -0.64
C ARG A 44 22.83 -6.46 -1.17
N GLU A 45 21.88 -7.08 -0.46
CA GLU A 45 21.36 -8.42 -0.82
C GLU A 45 20.59 -8.42 -2.14
N LEU A 46 19.89 -7.33 -2.44
CA LEU A 46 19.07 -7.19 -3.66
C LEU A 46 19.77 -6.42 -4.79
N ASP A 47 21.03 -5.98 -4.57
CA ASP A 47 21.80 -5.15 -5.50
C ASP A 47 21.00 -3.89 -5.96
N GLN A 48 20.44 -3.19 -4.98
CA GLN A 48 19.66 -1.96 -5.19
C GLN A 48 20.34 -0.79 -4.49
N GLU A 49 20.43 0.36 -5.15
CA GLU A 49 20.83 1.60 -4.47
C GLU A 49 19.69 2.07 -3.57
N THR A 50 19.98 2.35 -2.31
CA THR A 50 19.01 2.90 -1.36
C THR A 50 19.56 4.16 -0.73
N ARG A 51 18.78 5.22 -0.84
CA ARG A 51 19.07 6.55 -0.28
C ARG A 51 18.03 6.88 0.77
N VAL A 52 18.47 7.42 1.90
CA VAL A 52 17.60 7.68 3.05
C VAL A 52 17.53 9.17 3.33
N THR A 53 16.32 9.65 3.52
CA THR A 53 16.00 10.99 4.02
C THR A 53 15.30 10.88 5.35
N VAL A 54 15.63 11.72 6.32
CA VAL A 54 14.99 11.73 7.63
C VAL A 54 14.46 13.12 7.95
N TYR A 55 13.17 13.17 8.25
CA TYR A 55 12.50 14.34 8.79
C TYR A 55 12.11 14.10 10.24
N VAL A 56 12.24 15.14 11.04
CA VAL A 56 11.73 15.20 12.42
C VAL A 56 10.72 16.33 12.47
N PHE A 57 9.55 16.09 13.03
CA PHE A 57 8.51 17.12 13.08
C PHE A 57 7.84 17.23 14.45
N ALA A 58 7.46 18.47 14.78
CA ALA A 58 6.60 18.84 15.91
C ALA A 58 5.77 20.07 15.49
N ASP A 59 6.04 21.27 16.02
CA ASP A 59 5.46 22.55 15.53
C ASP A 59 6.02 22.95 14.16
N THR A 60 7.23 22.50 13.85
CA THR A 60 7.95 22.71 12.60
C THR A 60 8.42 21.38 12.04
N VAL A 61 8.79 21.37 10.76
CA VAL A 61 9.30 20.17 10.07
C VAL A 61 10.75 20.41 9.66
N GLU A 62 11.64 19.61 10.18
CA GLU A 62 13.08 19.68 9.90
C GLU A 62 13.55 18.48 9.12
N CYS A 63 14.25 18.71 8.00
CA CYS A 63 14.98 17.68 7.28
C CYS A 63 16.37 17.54 7.92
N VAL A 64 16.56 16.52 8.75
CA VAL A 64 17.82 16.32 9.49
C VAL A 64 18.85 15.52 8.70
N ILE A 65 18.43 14.73 7.74
CA ILE A 65 19.27 14.02 6.78
C ILE A 65 18.55 14.02 5.43
N TYR A 66 19.24 14.40 4.36
CA TYR A 66 18.68 14.43 3.02
C TYR A 66 19.46 13.52 2.07
N ASP A 67 18.73 12.63 1.39
CA ASP A 67 19.15 11.79 0.26
C ASP A 67 20.54 11.13 0.45
N LYS A 68 20.78 10.58 1.64
CA LYS A 68 22.07 9.98 2.00
C LYS A 68 22.09 8.49 1.66
N ASP A 69 23.21 8.02 1.11
CA ASP A 69 23.47 6.59 0.92
C ASP A 69 23.26 5.84 2.23
N VAL A 70 22.37 4.84 2.19
CA VAL A 70 21.99 4.04 3.37
C VAL A 70 23.19 3.34 4.03
N LEU A 71 24.22 3.01 3.27
CA LEU A 71 25.42 2.35 3.76
C LEU A 71 26.30 3.28 4.61
N ARG A 72 26.02 4.58 4.60
CA ARG A 72 26.77 5.63 5.28
C ARG A 72 25.92 6.44 6.26
N MET A 73 24.78 5.92 6.67
CA MET A 73 23.88 6.60 7.58
C MET A 73 24.48 6.68 9.00
N PRO A 74 24.43 7.85 9.67
CA PRO A 74 24.71 7.95 11.08
C PRO A 74 23.53 7.49 11.92
N SER A 75 23.74 7.23 13.23
CA SER A 75 22.65 7.08 14.19
C SER A 75 21.86 8.39 14.35
N LEU A 76 20.56 8.26 14.54
CA LEU A 76 19.65 9.41 14.75
C LEU A 76 19.66 9.95 16.18
N LYS A 77 20.45 9.35 17.09
CA LYS A 77 20.48 9.68 18.54
C LYS A 77 20.68 11.16 18.86
N GLN A 78 21.47 11.87 18.05
CA GLN A 78 21.73 13.28 18.27
C GLN A 78 20.79 14.21 17.49
N LEU A 79 20.04 13.66 16.54
CA LEU A 79 19.20 14.39 15.60
C LEU A 79 17.73 14.41 16.01
N TYR A 80 17.29 13.46 16.84
CA TYR A 80 15.92 13.37 17.30
C TYR A 80 15.75 14.01 18.68
N ARG A 81 14.92 15.06 18.73
CA ARG A 81 14.63 15.80 19.97
C ARG A 81 13.13 16.07 20.06
N VAL A 82 12.53 15.72 21.21
CA VAL A 82 11.09 15.85 21.44
C VAL A 82 10.71 17.21 22.04
N GLY A 83 9.57 17.73 21.61
CA GLY A 83 8.95 18.97 22.10
C GLY A 83 7.91 19.52 21.13
N GLY A 84 7.00 20.34 21.62
CA GLY A 84 5.98 20.99 20.78
C GLY A 84 4.74 20.13 20.51
N MET A 85 3.98 20.52 19.50
CA MET A 85 2.72 19.90 19.05
C MET A 85 2.93 19.04 17.80
N THR A 86 1.85 18.58 17.16
CA THR A 86 1.92 17.62 16.06
C THR A 86 1.45 18.25 14.74
N ALA A 87 2.39 18.61 13.84
CA ALA A 87 2.11 19.15 12.51
C ALA A 87 2.20 18.05 11.42
N LEU A 88 1.37 17.02 11.53
CA LEU A 88 1.39 15.82 10.68
C LEU A 88 1.19 16.13 9.19
N LEU A 89 0.16 16.93 8.85
CA LEU A 89 -0.14 17.24 7.43
C LEU A 89 0.97 18.09 6.81
N ALA A 90 1.53 19.03 7.58
CA ALA A 90 2.66 19.85 7.12
C ALA A 90 3.90 18.98 6.89
N ALA A 91 4.17 17.99 7.77
CA ALA A 91 5.29 17.06 7.64
C ALA A 91 5.14 16.17 6.39
N ALA A 92 3.97 15.61 6.16
CA ALA A 92 3.69 14.84 4.96
C ALA A 92 3.86 15.69 3.69
N LEU A 93 3.29 16.88 3.65
CA LEU A 93 3.37 17.77 2.47
C LEU A 93 4.79 18.25 2.19
N LYS A 94 5.54 18.67 3.23
CA LYS A 94 6.92 19.14 3.08
C LYS A 94 7.82 18.02 2.60
N SER A 95 7.76 16.85 3.24
CA SER A 95 8.61 15.73 2.88
C SER A 95 8.41 15.31 1.42
N GLN A 96 7.16 15.21 0.96
CA GLN A 96 6.87 14.85 -0.42
C GLN A 96 7.32 15.94 -1.42
N ARG A 97 7.10 17.20 -1.10
CA ARG A 97 7.53 18.34 -1.92
C ARG A 97 9.05 18.39 -2.09
N GLU A 98 9.80 18.16 -1.01
CA GLU A 98 11.27 18.20 -1.06
C GLU A 98 11.84 16.95 -1.76
N LEU A 99 11.28 15.77 -1.50
CA LEU A 99 11.68 14.55 -2.22
C LEU A 99 11.41 14.65 -3.73
N ALA A 100 10.36 15.34 -4.15
CA ALA A 100 10.06 15.57 -5.57
C ALA A 100 11.13 16.42 -6.28
N GLN A 101 12.00 17.10 -5.54
CA GLN A 101 13.14 17.83 -6.10
C GLN A 101 14.37 16.96 -6.34
N THR A 102 14.34 15.69 -5.88
CA THR A 102 15.43 14.76 -6.09
C THR A 102 15.62 14.48 -7.58
N ALA A 103 16.83 14.68 -8.06
CA ALA A 103 17.15 14.45 -9.49
C ALA A 103 17.05 12.94 -9.83
N GLN A 104 16.29 12.62 -10.87
CA GLN A 104 16.09 11.26 -11.37
C GLN A 104 16.82 11.12 -12.71
N LEU A 105 18.17 11.19 -12.70
CA LEU A 105 18.97 11.30 -13.91
C LEU A 105 19.16 9.96 -14.63
N TYR A 106 19.29 8.86 -13.90
CA TYR A 106 19.50 7.52 -14.46
C TYR A 106 19.06 6.45 -13.47
N GLY A 107 18.67 5.31 -13.99
CA GLY A 107 18.09 4.23 -13.21
C GLY A 107 16.56 4.34 -13.10
N ASP A 108 15.98 3.42 -12.39
CA ASP A 108 14.55 3.38 -12.08
C ASP A 108 14.34 3.83 -10.63
N HIS A 109 13.80 5.03 -10.47
CA HIS A 109 13.61 5.67 -9.17
C HIS A 109 12.25 5.33 -8.57
N SER A 110 12.22 5.06 -7.27
CA SER A 110 10.98 4.92 -6.50
C SER A 110 11.12 5.54 -5.12
N PHE A 111 10.03 6.08 -4.62
CA PHE A 111 9.95 6.83 -3.37
C PHE A 111 9.02 6.12 -2.39
N LEU A 112 9.55 5.81 -1.21
CA LEU A 112 8.81 5.21 -0.10
C LEU A 112 8.95 6.10 1.14
N THR A 113 7.84 6.65 1.60
CA THR A 113 7.82 7.51 2.79
C THR A 113 6.99 6.87 3.88
N PHE A 114 7.59 6.74 5.07
CA PHE A 114 6.89 6.36 6.29
C PHE A 114 6.76 7.57 7.21
N VAL A 115 5.53 7.88 7.62
CA VAL A 115 5.24 8.88 8.64
C VAL A 115 4.80 8.13 9.90
N LEU A 116 5.51 8.33 11.01
CA LEU A 116 5.20 7.75 12.32
C LEU A 116 4.77 8.85 13.28
N THR A 117 3.57 8.72 13.86
CA THR A 117 3.02 9.66 14.85
C THR A 117 2.26 8.91 15.96
N ASP A 118 2.33 9.43 17.19
CA ASP A 118 1.53 9.00 18.33
C ASP A 118 0.33 9.92 18.60
N GLY A 119 0.19 10.99 17.81
CA GLY A 119 -0.76 12.06 18.05
C GLY A 119 -1.67 12.36 16.86
N GLN A 120 -2.70 13.15 17.17
CA GLN A 120 -3.59 13.71 16.18
C GLN A 120 -3.00 15.01 15.61
N GLU A 121 -3.36 15.30 14.36
CA GLU A 121 -3.04 16.57 13.71
C GLU A 121 -3.59 17.76 14.52
N ASN A 122 -2.73 18.65 14.99
CA ASN A 122 -3.16 19.81 15.79
C ASN A 122 -2.36 21.09 15.56
N ALA A 123 -1.29 21.06 14.76
CA ALA A 123 -0.37 22.19 14.58
C ALA A 123 -0.05 22.58 13.14
N SER A 124 -0.42 21.78 12.13
CA SER A 124 -0.06 22.08 10.73
C SER A 124 -0.52 23.43 10.25
N HIS A 125 -1.68 23.93 10.71
CA HIS A 125 -2.17 25.27 10.36
C HIS A 125 -1.29 26.42 10.89
N ARG A 126 -0.45 26.15 11.89
CA ARG A 126 0.53 27.10 12.47
C ARG A 126 1.93 26.89 11.92
N CYS A 127 2.21 25.71 11.40
CA CYS A 127 3.53 25.35 10.88
C CYS A 127 3.94 26.32 9.75
N PRO A 128 5.14 26.91 9.81
CA PRO A 128 5.63 27.82 8.76
C PRO A 128 5.70 27.17 7.39
N ASP A 129 5.99 25.88 7.35
CA ASP A 129 6.17 25.09 6.13
C ASP A 129 4.83 24.67 5.47
N ALA A 130 3.71 24.88 6.15
CA ALA A 130 2.40 24.48 5.65
C ALA A 130 1.94 25.38 4.47
N PRO A 131 1.42 24.77 3.40
CA PRO A 131 0.94 25.53 2.23
C PRO A 131 -0.38 26.26 2.48
N SER A 132 -1.07 25.94 3.57
CA SER A 132 -2.31 26.59 4.00
C SER A 132 -2.32 26.78 5.50
N LYS A 133 -3.02 27.84 5.95
CA LYS A 133 -3.23 28.14 7.38
C LYS A 133 -4.61 27.68 7.88
N ASP A 134 -5.39 27.04 7.05
CA ASP A 134 -6.68 26.46 7.44
C ASP A 134 -6.70 24.95 7.19
N ALA A 135 -7.45 24.21 8.02
CA ALA A 135 -7.50 22.76 7.99
C ALA A 135 -8.04 22.21 6.65
N ARG A 136 -9.03 22.88 6.05
CA ARG A 136 -9.63 22.44 4.77
C ARG A 136 -8.61 22.57 3.63
N GLY A 137 -7.88 23.68 3.58
CA GLY A 137 -6.82 23.89 2.59
C GLY A 137 -5.68 22.89 2.74
N LEU A 138 -5.33 22.48 3.96
CA LEU A 138 -4.35 21.45 4.22
C LEU A 138 -4.81 20.06 3.71
N VAL A 139 -6.04 19.67 4.02
CA VAL A 139 -6.65 18.42 3.52
C VAL A 139 -6.68 18.40 1.99
N GLN A 140 -7.11 19.49 1.37
CA GLN A 140 -7.10 19.61 -0.10
C GLN A 140 -5.70 19.51 -0.68
N ALA A 141 -4.69 20.07 -0.01
CA ALA A 141 -3.30 19.97 -0.44
C ALA A 141 -2.79 18.52 -0.38
N VAL A 142 -3.08 17.78 0.70
CA VAL A 142 -2.72 16.35 0.84
C VAL A 142 -3.42 15.52 -0.24
N THR A 143 -4.72 15.68 -0.40
CA THR A 143 -5.51 14.96 -1.43
C THR A 143 -4.93 15.20 -2.82
N ARG A 144 -4.72 16.47 -3.19
CA ARG A 144 -4.13 16.81 -4.50
C ARG A 144 -2.74 16.23 -4.68
N MET A 145 -1.89 16.30 -3.65
CA MET A 145 -0.54 15.72 -3.70
C MET A 145 -0.61 14.22 -4.03
N ILE A 146 -1.45 13.45 -3.34
CA ILE A 146 -1.59 12.00 -3.55
C ILE A 146 -2.20 11.67 -4.92
N GLU A 147 -3.18 12.45 -5.37
CA GLU A 147 -3.81 12.25 -6.67
C GLU A 147 -2.87 12.54 -7.85
N THR A 148 -1.93 13.47 -7.67
CA THR A 148 -0.99 13.88 -8.72
C THR A 148 0.35 13.14 -8.68
N GLN A 149 0.61 12.33 -7.65
CA GLN A 149 1.81 11.50 -7.58
C GLN A 149 1.81 10.42 -8.67
N GLU A 150 2.98 10.21 -9.26
CA GLU A 150 3.23 9.12 -10.19
C GLU A 150 3.18 7.74 -9.49
N ASP A 151 3.20 6.69 -10.28
CA ASP A 151 3.10 5.30 -9.81
C ASP A 151 4.32 4.80 -9.01
N ASN A 152 5.43 5.54 -9.05
CA ASN A 152 6.66 5.25 -8.31
C ASN A 152 6.69 5.85 -6.88
N TRP A 153 5.58 6.40 -6.40
CA TRP A 153 5.47 6.97 -5.07
C TRP A 153 4.63 6.11 -4.12
N THR A 154 5.11 5.99 -2.89
CA THR A 154 4.38 5.33 -1.79
C THR A 154 4.49 6.21 -0.55
N LEU A 155 3.37 6.67 -0.05
CA LEU A 155 3.27 7.39 1.22
C LEU A 155 2.46 6.55 2.21
N ALA A 156 3.09 6.17 3.31
CA ALA A 156 2.53 5.34 4.36
C ALA A 156 2.53 6.08 5.70
N VAL A 157 1.48 5.93 6.47
CA VAL A 157 1.31 6.62 7.76
C VAL A 157 0.97 5.62 8.85
N LEU A 158 1.68 5.69 9.97
CA LEU A 158 1.38 4.91 11.19
C LEU A 158 0.83 5.85 12.25
N VAL A 159 -0.38 5.57 12.70
CA VAL A 159 -1.16 6.40 13.64
C VAL A 159 -1.51 5.60 14.90
N PRO A 160 -1.79 6.27 16.06
CA PRO A 160 -1.89 5.59 17.35
C PRO A 160 -3.15 4.71 17.51
N ASP A 161 -4.22 5.00 16.79
CA ASP A 161 -5.49 4.33 16.99
C ASP A 161 -6.41 4.39 15.76
N GLN A 162 -7.60 3.79 15.89
CA GLN A 162 -8.61 3.78 14.83
C GLN A 162 -9.25 5.17 14.57
N VAL A 163 -9.17 6.09 15.53
CA VAL A 163 -9.63 7.48 15.34
C VAL A 163 -8.63 8.19 14.43
N GLY A 164 -7.34 8.13 14.77
CA GLY A 164 -6.25 8.66 13.94
C GLY A 164 -6.26 8.07 12.53
N LYS A 165 -6.56 6.76 12.39
CA LYS A 165 -6.71 6.14 11.06
C LYS A 165 -7.84 6.76 10.25
N ARG A 166 -9.01 6.98 10.85
CA ARG A 166 -10.14 7.63 10.17
C ARG A 166 -9.81 9.07 9.78
N GLU A 167 -9.17 9.81 10.66
CA GLU A 167 -8.77 11.21 10.41
C GLU A 167 -7.72 11.30 9.29
N ALA A 168 -6.72 10.42 9.28
CA ALA A 168 -5.74 10.34 8.20
C ALA A 168 -6.42 10.05 6.85
N VAL A 169 -7.33 9.06 6.80
CA VAL A 169 -8.07 8.74 5.57
C VAL A 169 -8.97 9.92 5.13
N GLN A 170 -9.64 10.60 6.06
CA GLN A 170 -10.42 11.80 5.76
C GLN A 170 -9.54 12.97 5.27
N SER A 171 -8.26 12.99 5.69
CA SER A 171 -7.27 13.96 5.22
C SER A 171 -6.67 13.61 3.85
N GLY A 172 -7.12 12.53 3.21
CA GLY A 172 -6.74 12.14 1.85
C GLY A 172 -5.67 11.05 1.76
N PHE A 173 -5.15 10.53 2.88
CA PHE A 173 -4.20 9.41 2.83
C PHE A 173 -4.90 8.13 2.35
N PRO A 174 -4.26 7.32 1.48
CA PRO A 174 -4.81 6.04 1.02
C PRO A 174 -5.06 5.11 2.21
N LYS A 175 -6.27 4.59 2.32
CA LYS A 175 -6.72 3.77 3.48
C LYS A 175 -5.77 2.60 3.78
N ASP A 176 -5.27 1.94 2.74
CA ASP A 176 -4.43 0.76 2.85
C ASP A 176 -2.93 1.11 3.04
N ASN A 177 -2.62 2.41 3.05
CA ASN A 177 -1.33 2.97 3.46
C ASN A 177 -1.40 3.62 4.85
N VAL A 178 -2.47 3.42 5.61
CA VAL A 178 -2.58 3.87 7.00
C VAL A 178 -2.68 2.65 7.93
N ALA A 179 -1.65 2.44 8.74
CA ALA A 179 -1.60 1.41 9.77
C ALA A 179 -1.85 2.01 11.17
N VAL A 180 -2.33 1.17 12.07
CA VAL A 180 -2.49 1.53 13.49
C VAL A 180 -1.43 0.81 14.30
N TRP A 181 -0.84 1.49 15.27
CA TRP A 181 0.13 0.93 16.20
C TRP A 181 -0.20 1.34 17.65
N ASP A 182 0.24 0.57 18.64
CA ASP A 182 0.07 0.91 20.04
C ASP A 182 1.09 1.96 20.50
N ALA A 183 0.68 3.22 20.52
CA ALA A 183 1.54 4.34 20.95
C ALA A 183 1.71 4.45 22.46
N THR A 184 1.07 3.59 23.26
CA THR A 184 1.13 3.65 24.72
C THR A 184 2.32 2.88 25.30
N SER A 185 2.97 2.03 24.50
CA SER A 185 4.02 1.13 24.96
C SER A 185 5.25 1.11 24.04
N THR A 186 6.40 0.78 24.62
CA THR A 186 7.63 0.54 23.86
C THR A 186 7.52 -0.71 22.97
N GLN A 187 6.73 -1.70 23.40
CA GLN A 187 6.47 -2.90 22.60
C GLN A 187 5.64 -2.56 21.37
N GLY A 188 4.61 -1.73 21.49
CA GLY A 188 3.82 -1.29 20.33
C GLY A 188 4.67 -0.55 19.30
N LEU A 189 5.69 0.20 19.74
CA LEU A 189 6.64 0.83 18.82
C LEU A 189 7.58 -0.19 18.15
N GLU A 190 7.96 -1.27 18.83
CA GLU A 190 8.70 -2.39 18.21
C GLU A 190 7.86 -3.09 17.14
N GLU A 191 6.59 -3.33 17.43
CA GLU A 191 5.63 -3.90 16.48
C GLU A 191 5.43 -2.97 15.27
N ALA A 192 5.32 -1.65 15.49
CA ALA A 192 5.31 -0.66 14.40
C ALA A 192 6.58 -0.73 13.55
N GLY A 193 7.75 -0.91 14.17
CA GLY A 193 9.01 -1.14 13.48
C GLY A 193 9.00 -2.39 12.60
N GLN A 194 8.40 -3.49 13.08
CA GLN A 194 8.23 -4.71 12.29
C GLN A 194 7.30 -4.49 11.08
N VAL A 195 6.18 -3.79 11.27
CA VAL A 195 5.25 -3.43 10.19
C VAL A 195 5.97 -2.58 9.11
N ILE A 196 6.81 -1.62 9.52
CA ILE A 196 7.63 -0.83 8.59
C ILE A 196 8.64 -1.73 7.85
N GLN A 197 9.29 -2.67 8.54
CA GLN A 197 10.23 -3.59 7.91
C GLN A 197 9.55 -4.50 6.88
N GLU A 198 8.40 -5.06 7.21
CA GLU A 198 7.60 -5.87 6.29
C GLU A 198 7.17 -5.09 5.05
N ALA A 199 6.69 -3.86 5.24
CA ALA A 199 6.32 -2.96 4.14
C ALA A 199 7.54 -2.62 3.26
N THR A 200 8.68 -2.36 3.89
CA THR A 200 9.95 -2.12 3.19
C THR A 200 10.41 -3.33 2.40
N GLU A 201 10.32 -4.53 2.96
CA GLU A 201 10.67 -5.78 2.27
C GLU A 201 9.82 -5.96 1.01
N LYS A 202 8.52 -5.80 1.14
CA LYS A 202 7.59 -5.87 0.00
C LYS A 202 7.93 -4.85 -1.08
N PHE A 203 8.23 -3.62 -0.66
CA PHE A 203 8.63 -2.57 -1.58
C PHE A 203 9.92 -2.96 -2.32
N MET A 204 11.00 -3.33 -1.62
CA MET A 204 12.29 -3.64 -2.24
C MET A 204 12.24 -4.89 -3.12
N VAL A 205 11.56 -5.96 -2.66
CA VAL A 205 11.32 -7.16 -3.48
C VAL A 205 10.39 -6.84 -4.65
N GLY A 206 9.40 -5.99 -4.45
CA GLY A 206 8.51 -5.52 -5.51
C GLY A 206 9.27 -4.83 -6.64
N ARG A 207 10.33 -4.06 -6.33
CA ARG A 207 11.20 -3.40 -7.31
C ARG A 207 11.81 -4.41 -8.30
N THR A 208 12.30 -5.55 -7.81
CA THR A 208 12.85 -6.61 -8.68
C THR A 208 11.80 -7.23 -9.61
N LYS A 209 10.52 -7.03 -9.30
CA LYS A 209 9.36 -7.49 -10.09
C LYS A 209 8.74 -6.38 -10.94
N GLY A 210 9.37 -5.20 -11.02
CA GLY A 210 8.88 -4.05 -11.79
C GLY A 210 7.80 -3.21 -11.08
N ILE A 211 7.50 -3.47 -9.80
CA ILE A 211 6.56 -2.68 -9.00
C ILE A 211 7.28 -1.42 -8.53
N ARG A 212 6.78 -0.24 -8.91
CA ARG A 212 7.46 1.04 -8.62
C ARG A 212 6.96 1.71 -7.35
N GLY A 213 5.70 1.55 -7.01
CA GLY A 213 5.12 2.11 -5.79
C GLY A 213 3.83 1.38 -5.41
N SER A 214 3.20 1.79 -4.30
CA SER A 214 1.99 1.14 -3.78
C SER A 214 1.05 2.12 -3.11
N ARG A 215 -0.24 1.94 -3.33
CA ARG A 215 -1.32 2.57 -2.55
C ARG A 215 -1.90 1.62 -1.49
N ALA A 216 -1.24 0.47 -1.28
CA ALA A 216 -1.65 -0.59 -0.36
C ALA A 216 -0.43 -1.27 0.28
N VAL A 217 0.53 -0.47 0.77
CA VAL A 217 1.84 -0.96 1.25
C VAL A 217 1.73 -1.79 2.53
N PHE A 218 0.72 -1.52 3.36
CA PHE A 218 0.44 -2.30 4.57
C PHE A 218 -0.50 -3.48 4.31
N SER A 219 -1.09 -3.55 3.13
CA SER A 219 -1.82 -4.76 2.73
C SER A 219 -0.83 -5.88 2.59
N THR A 220 -1.08 -6.99 3.24
CA THR A 220 -0.16 -8.11 3.26
C THR A 220 0.00 -8.74 1.87
N GLY A 221 1.13 -8.61 1.34
CA GLY A 221 1.93 -9.40 0.41
C GLY A 221 1.39 -9.88 -0.92
N ALA A 222 2.14 -9.57 -1.95
CA ALA A 222 1.98 -10.13 -3.31
C ALA A 222 2.24 -11.65 -3.42
N ASP A 223 2.76 -12.30 -2.38
CA ASP A 223 3.18 -13.71 -2.43
C ASP A 223 2.54 -14.61 -1.35
N ALA A 224 1.83 -14.04 -0.39
CA ALA A 224 1.05 -14.81 0.57
C ALA A 224 -0.35 -14.19 0.63
N VAL A 225 -1.34 -14.92 0.20
CA VAL A 225 -2.70 -14.56 0.53
C VAL A 225 -2.88 -14.84 2.00
N ASN A 226 -2.76 -13.78 2.78
CA ASN A 226 -3.05 -13.81 4.19
C ASN A 226 -4.57 -13.84 4.36
N PRO A 227 -5.10 -14.55 5.37
CA PRO A 227 -6.50 -14.51 5.75
C PRO A 227 -7.09 -13.11 5.87
N GLU A 228 -6.28 -12.12 6.27
CA GLU A 228 -6.69 -10.72 6.36
C GLU A 228 -6.87 -10.04 5.01
N THR A 229 -6.07 -10.40 3.99
CA THR A 229 -6.28 -9.92 2.61
C THR A 229 -7.58 -10.46 2.05
N VAL A 230 -7.94 -11.68 2.41
CA VAL A 230 -9.22 -12.29 2.08
C VAL A 230 -10.37 -11.53 2.73
N LYS A 231 -10.23 -11.12 4.00
CA LYS A 231 -11.19 -10.23 4.68
C LYS A 231 -11.26 -8.85 4.05
N ALA A 232 -10.12 -8.26 3.69
CA ALA A 232 -10.05 -6.96 3.02
C ALA A 232 -10.67 -6.99 1.62
N ALA A 233 -10.55 -8.11 0.91
CA ALA A 233 -11.24 -8.35 -0.36
C ALA A 233 -12.75 -8.62 -0.21
N GLY A 234 -13.28 -8.59 1.00
CA GLY A 234 -14.71 -8.72 1.27
C GLY A 234 -15.21 -10.16 1.47
N LEU A 235 -14.30 -11.10 1.71
CA LEU A 235 -14.62 -12.49 2.09
C LEU A 235 -14.74 -12.62 3.63
N ALA A 236 -15.45 -11.71 4.27
CA ALA A 236 -15.67 -11.76 5.71
C ALA A 236 -16.42 -13.03 6.11
N ALA A 237 -15.89 -13.80 7.02
CA ALA A 237 -16.42 -15.03 7.60
C ALA A 237 -16.03 -16.35 6.89
N VAL A 238 -14.96 -16.37 6.10
CA VAL A 238 -14.42 -17.60 5.53
C VAL A 238 -13.20 -18.03 6.34
N ASP A 239 -13.15 -19.28 6.74
CA ASP A 239 -11.97 -19.85 7.41
C ASP A 239 -10.87 -20.04 6.36
N PRO A 240 -9.63 -19.56 6.61
CA PRO A 240 -8.51 -19.73 5.67
C PRO A 240 -8.21 -21.17 5.30
N SER A 241 -8.58 -22.13 6.12
CA SER A 241 -8.41 -23.57 5.84
C SER A 241 -9.35 -24.09 4.75
N ASP A 242 -10.41 -23.33 4.44
CA ASP A 242 -11.47 -23.75 3.52
C ASP A 242 -11.14 -23.43 2.05
N TYR A 243 -10.02 -22.81 1.76
CA TYR A 243 -9.61 -22.52 0.39
C TYR A 243 -8.11 -22.57 0.16
N ARG A 244 -7.76 -22.72 -1.08
CA ARG A 244 -6.39 -22.61 -1.56
C ARG A 244 -6.26 -21.53 -2.61
N LEU A 245 -5.14 -20.85 -2.63
CA LEU A 245 -4.79 -19.91 -3.67
C LEU A 245 -4.22 -20.65 -4.87
N ILE A 246 -4.73 -20.34 -6.05
CA ILE A 246 -4.17 -20.79 -7.32
C ILE A 246 -3.67 -19.53 -8.05
N PRO A 247 -2.37 -19.40 -8.35
CA PRO A 247 -1.86 -18.30 -9.17
C PRO A 247 -2.44 -18.38 -10.56
N VAL A 248 -2.99 -17.28 -11.07
CA VAL A 248 -3.70 -17.25 -12.35
C VAL A 248 -2.87 -16.61 -13.44
N ALA A 249 -2.02 -15.63 -13.10
CA ALA A 249 -1.11 -14.99 -14.04
C ALA A 249 0.19 -14.59 -13.35
N ARG A 250 1.29 -14.63 -14.11
CA ARG A 250 2.62 -14.28 -13.58
C ARG A 250 2.74 -12.81 -13.21
N ASP A 251 2.05 -11.93 -13.94
CA ASP A 251 2.19 -10.47 -13.84
C ASP A 251 0.96 -9.77 -13.26
N ALA A 252 -0.06 -10.50 -12.81
CA ALA A 252 -1.29 -9.90 -12.37
C ALA A 252 -1.36 -9.73 -10.86
N ALA A 253 -1.81 -8.58 -10.43
CA ALA A 253 -2.33 -8.34 -9.08
C ALA A 253 -3.68 -9.09 -8.84
N ILE A 254 -3.94 -10.17 -9.58
CA ILE A 254 -5.13 -11.01 -9.49
C ILE A 254 -4.69 -12.43 -9.18
N ARG A 255 -5.35 -13.02 -8.17
CA ARG A 255 -5.13 -14.41 -7.77
C ARG A 255 -6.44 -15.18 -7.83
N GLU A 256 -6.36 -16.44 -8.25
CA GLU A 256 -7.51 -17.33 -8.25
C GLU A 256 -7.60 -18.10 -6.92
N TRP A 257 -8.80 -18.13 -6.35
CA TRP A 257 -9.15 -18.91 -5.17
C TRP A 257 -10.22 -19.91 -5.47
N VAL A 258 -10.07 -21.11 -4.92
CA VAL A 258 -11.09 -22.12 -4.93
C VAL A 258 -11.71 -22.23 -3.54
N VAL A 259 -13.00 -21.96 -3.44
CA VAL A 259 -13.78 -22.13 -2.22
C VAL A 259 -14.30 -23.55 -2.17
N GLU A 260 -13.91 -24.31 -1.15
CA GLU A 260 -14.28 -25.71 -0.99
C GLU A 260 -15.60 -25.91 -0.25
N SER A 261 -16.07 -24.91 0.48
CA SER A 261 -17.35 -24.90 1.18
C SER A 261 -18.17 -23.65 0.85
N GLY A 262 -19.49 -23.72 1.10
CA GLY A 262 -20.41 -22.63 0.78
C GLY A 262 -20.34 -21.50 1.80
N HIS A 263 -19.58 -20.46 1.51
CA HIS A 263 -19.43 -19.27 2.34
C HIS A 263 -20.08 -18.03 1.74
N THR A 264 -20.24 -16.99 2.56
CA THR A 264 -20.65 -15.67 2.09
C THR A 264 -19.45 -14.76 1.93
N TYR A 265 -19.45 -13.93 0.88
CA TYR A 265 -18.46 -12.87 0.68
C TYR A 265 -19.14 -11.52 0.42
N ARG A 266 -18.42 -10.45 0.73
CA ARG A 266 -18.85 -9.07 0.43
C ARG A 266 -18.31 -8.63 -0.92
N THR A 267 -18.97 -7.66 -1.54
CA THR A 267 -18.47 -7.01 -2.75
C THR A 267 -17.21 -6.20 -2.46
N GLY A 268 -16.24 -6.30 -3.35
CA GLY A 268 -14.98 -5.56 -3.25
C GLY A 268 -13.93 -6.27 -4.05
N GLY A 269 -13.21 -6.08 -4.92
CA GLY A 269 -12.10 -6.76 -5.62
C GLY A 269 -12.26 -8.25 -5.96
N ALA A 270 -13.35 -8.88 -5.53
CA ALA A 270 -13.60 -10.30 -5.74
C ALA A 270 -14.51 -10.54 -6.94
N PHE A 271 -14.07 -11.43 -7.81
CA PHE A 271 -14.81 -11.90 -8.98
C PHE A 271 -15.09 -13.39 -8.83
N TYR A 272 -16.32 -13.82 -8.95
CA TYR A 272 -16.70 -15.22 -8.92
C TYR A 272 -16.90 -15.79 -10.31
N GLN A 273 -16.56 -17.07 -10.49
CA GLN A 273 -16.78 -17.77 -11.75
C GLN A 273 -18.28 -17.88 -12.05
N LEU A 274 -18.68 -17.52 -13.28
CA LEU A 274 -20.02 -17.75 -13.73
C LEU A 274 -20.32 -19.25 -13.83
N SER A 275 -21.44 -19.68 -13.24
CA SER A 275 -21.96 -21.02 -13.45
C SER A 275 -22.55 -21.12 -14.83
N LYS A 276 -22.64 -22.37 -15.37
CA LYS A 276 -23.23 -22.65 -16.70
C LYS A 276 -24.66 -22.13 -16.90
N SER A 277 -25.40 -21.99 -15.80
CA SER A 277 -26.80 -21.52 -15.83
C SER A 277 -26.91 -19.99 -15.64
N GLU A 278 -25.83 -19.29 -15.26
CA GLU A 278 -25.88 -17.86 -14.98
C GLU A 278 -25.68 -17.01 -16.24
N LYS A 279 -26.53 -16.01 -16.41
CA LYS A 279 -26.40 -14.99 -17.44
C LYS A 279 -26.19 -13.64 -16.74
N VAL A 280 -25.13 -12.94 -17.09
CA VAL A 280 -24.80 -11.66 -16.51
C VAL A 280 -24.69 -10.58 -17.58
N GLN A 281 -25.24 -9.40 -17.32
CA GLN A 281 -25.10 -8.26 -18.22
C GLN A 281 -23.62 -7.82 -18.29
N ALA A 282 -23.13 -7.60 -19.49
CA ALA A 282 -21.74 -7.22 -19.75
C ALA A 282 -21.32 -5.85 -19.19
N LYS A 283 -22.27 -5.01 -18.77
CA LYS A 283 -22.01 -3.76 -18.04
C LYS A 283 -21.42 -4.00 -16.64
N LYS A 284 -21.58 -5.20 -16.07
CA LYS A 284 -20.89 -5.57 -14.83
C LYS A 284 -19.40 -5.74 -15.09
N ARG A 285 -18.59 -5.54 -14.07
CA ARG A 285 -17.16 -5.83 -14.16
C ARG A 285 -16.97 -7.33 -14.37
N ILE A 286 -16.26 -7.66 -15.43
CA ILE A 286 -15.91 -9.04 -15.79
C ILE A 286 -14.39 -9.19 -15.80
N ALA A 287 -13.94 -10.40 -15.48
CA ALA A 287 -12.58 -10.84 -15.69
C ALA A 287 -12.62 -12.16 -16.49
N VAL A 288 -11.64 -12.37 -17.35
CA VAL A 288 -11.54 -13.54 -18.22
C VAL A 288 -10.19 -14.18 -18.00
N LEU A 289 -10.19 -15.46 -17.62
CA LEU A 289 -9.00 -16.28 -17.53
C LEU A 289 -8.84 -17.08 -18.83
N GLU A 290 -7.75 -16.88 -19.54
CA GLU A 290 -7.34 -17.71 -20.68
C GLU A 290 -6.66 -18.99 -20.16
N LYS A 291 -7.26 -20.14 -20.42
CA LYS A 291 -6.84 -21.43 -19.86
C LYS A 291 -5.46 -21.90 -20.36
N LYS A 292 -5.05 -21.50 -21.56
CA LYS A 292 -3.77 -21.93 -22.14
C LYS A 292 -2.57 -21.18 -21.59
N THR A 293 -2.77 -19.89 -21.27
CA THR A 293 -1.69 -18.99 -20.87
C THR A 293 -1.74 -18.63 -19.40
N ASP A 294 -2.82 -19.00 -18.69
CA ASP A 294 -3.16 -18.56 -17.33
C ASP A 294 -3.18 -17.02 -17.19
N ARG A 295 -3.42 -16.32 -18.30
CA ARG A 295 -3.50 -14.87 -18.33
C ARG A 295 -4.90 -14.39 -18.00
N VAL A 296 -4.99 -13.35 -17.16
CA VAL A 296 -6.26 -12.72 -16.79
C VAL A 296 -6.38 -11.38 -17.50
N TYR A 297 -7.52 -11.17 -18.13
CA TYR A 297 -7.91 -9.94 -18.79
C TYR A 297 -9.08 -9.30 -18.03
N THR A 298 -9.09 -7.99 -17.91
CA THR A 298 -10.15 -7.24 -17.24
C THR A 298 -10.64 -6.07 -18.11
N GLY A 299 -11.78 -5.50 -17.75
CA GLY A 299 -12.31 -4.30 -18.40
C GLY A 299 -12.50 -4.42 -19.91
N PRO A 300 -12.02 -3.44 -20.71
CA PRO A 300 -12.19 -3.42 -22.16
C PRO A 300 -11.55 -4.60 -22.87
N GLU A 301 -10.39 -5.07 -22.42
CA GLU A 301 -9.69 -6.22 -23.02
C GLU A 301 -10.50 -7.52 -22.87
N ALA A 302 -11.03 -7.77 -21.67
CA ALA A 302 -11.90 -8.93 -21.43
C ALA A 302 -13.14 -8.90 -22.31
N ARG A 303 -13.69 -7.72 -22.57
CA ARG A 303 -14.85 -7.53 -23.45
C ARG A 303 -14.50 -7.80 -24.90
N ALA A 304 -13.37 -7.31 -25.37
CA ALA A 304 -12.89 -7.53 -26.73
C ALA A 304 -12.70 -9.03 -27.01
N LEU A 305 -12.09 -9.76 -26.08
CA LEU A 305 -11.90 -11.22 -26.16
C LEU A 305 -13.22 -12.00 -26.25
N LEU A 306 -14.26 -11.53 -25.57
CA LEU A 306 -15.58 -12.16 -25.59
C LEU A 306 -16.47 -11.71 -26.75
N GLY A 307 -15.99 -10.80 -27.61
CA GLY A 307 -16.78 -10.24 -28.71
C GLY A 307 -18.00 -9.45 -28.24
N LEU A 308 -17.91 -8.76 -27.11
CA LEU A 308 -19.01 -8.00 -26.51
C LEU A 308 -18.94 -6.51 -26.89
N PRO A 309 -19.57 -6.07 -27.99
CA PRO A 309 -19.48 -4.70 -28.45
C PRO A 309 -20.17 -3.71 -27.52
N ASP A 310 -21.23 -4.14 -26.80
CA ASP A 310 -22.08 -3.28 -25.97
C ASP A 310 -22.15 -3.71 -24.51
N ALA A 311 -22.38 -2.69 -23.64
CA ALA A 311 -22.57 -2.88 -22.21
C ALA A 311 -23.82 -3.69 -21.84
N GLU A 312 -24.73 -3.89 -22.78
CA GLU A 312 -26.02 -4.61 -22.59
C GLU A 312 -25.96 -6.07 -23.02
N ALA A 313 -24.92 -6.51 -23.73
CA ALA A 313 -24.76 -7.90 -24.12
C ALA A 313 -24.72 -8.82 -22.88
N ARG A 314 -25.32 -10.01 -23.01
CA ARG A 314 -25.28 -11.02 -21.94
C ARG A 314 -24.13 -11.98 -22.17
N VAL A 315 -23.31 -12.12 -21.13
CA VAL A 315 -22.22 -13.10 -21.13
C VAL A 315 -22.77 -14.48 -20.79
N ARG A 316 -22.45 -15.47 -21.59
CA ARG A 316 -22.73 -16.88 -21.33
C ARG A 316 -21.41 -17.62 -21.08
N PRO A 317 -21.29 -18.38 -19.98
CA PRO A 317 -20.03 -19.05 -19.63
C PRO A 317 -19.63 -20.15 -20.63
N ASP A 318 -20.59 -20.71 -21.37
CA ASP A 318 -20.40 -21.93 -22.16
C ASP A 318 -19.86 -21.69 -23.59
N HIS A 319 -19.54 -20.44 -23.94
CA HIS A 319 -19.24 -20.14 -25.35
C HIS A 319 -17.77 -20.18 -25.71
N ASN A 320 -16.90 -20.55 -24.78
CA ASN A 320 -15.49 -20.61 -25.13
C ASN A 320 -14.73 -21.62 -24.26
N ASP A 321 -14.31 -22.72 -24.84
CA ASP A 321 -13.50 -23.74 -24.18
C ASP A 321 -12.11 -23.19 -23.76
N ASP A 322 -11.69 -22.08 -24.34
CA ASP A 322 -10.40 -21.45 -24.09
C ASP A 322 -10.42 -20.47 -22.89
N PHE A 323 -11.59 -20.03 -22.43
CA PHE A 323 -11.71 -19.00 -21.38
C PHE A 323 -12.61 -19.42 -20.22
N THR A 324 -12.26 -18.93 -19.02
CA THR A 324 -13.16 -18.97 -17.85
C THR A 324 -13.60 -17.54 -17.53
N ILE A 325 -14.90 -17.31 -17.37
CA ILE A 325 -15.49 -16.00 -17.17
C ILE A 325 -15.82 -15.81 -15.70
N PHE A 326 -15.37 -14.70 -15.14
CA PHE A 326 -15.63 -14.27 -13.76
C PHE A 326 -16.36 -12.93 -13.75
N VAL A 327 -17.25 -12.74 -12.80
CA VAL A 327 -18.04 -11.52 -12.65
C VAL A 327 -17.94 -10.99 -11.23
N GLN A 328 -17.73 -9.70 -11.10
CA GLN A 328 -17.77 -9.04 -9.80
C GLN A 328 -19.21 -8.99 -9.29
N SER A 329 -19.44 -9.44 -8.06
CA SER A 329 -20.73 -9.30 -7.42
C SER A 329 -21.02 -7.85 -7.06
N THR A 330 -22.27 -7.43 -7.29
CA THR A 330 -22.77 -6.11 -6.86
C THR A 330 -23.57 -6.20 -5.56
N SER A 331 -23.86 -7.40 -5.06
CA SER A 331 -24.53 -7.58 -3.77
C SER A 331 -23.55 -7.41 -2.62
N VAL A 332 -24.02 -6.90 -1.49
CA VAL A 332 -23.17 -6.69 -0.29
C VAL A 332 -22.62 -7.99 0.25
N ASN A 333 -23.45 -9.05 0.21
CA ASN A 333 -23.04 -10.41 0.56
C ASN A 333 -23.55 -11.37 -0.53
N ARG A 334 -22.72 -12.34 -0.91
CA ARG A 334 -23.11 -13.43 -1.79
C ARG A 334 -22.75 -14.77 -1.13
N LYS A 335 -23.71 -15.66 -1.06
CA LYS A 335 -23.45 -17.04 -0.66
C LYS A 335 -22.83 -17.77 -1.86
N LEU A 336 -21.67 -18.35 -1.65
CA LEU A 336 -20.96 -19.15 -2.64
C LEU A 336 -21.40 -20.61 -2.53
N VAL A 337 -21.45 -21.30 -3.65
CA VAL A 337 -21.59 -22.76 -3.65
C VAL A 337 -20.22 -23.41 -3.45
N PRO A 338 -20.14 -24.63 -2.91
CA PRO A 338 -18.89 -25.38 -2.81
C PRO A 338 -18.14 -25.43 -4.15
N ASN A 339 -16.82 -25.37 -4.10
CA ASN A 339 -15.92 -25.36 -5.25
C ASN A 339 -16.10 -24.14 -6.19
N THR A 340 -16.62 -23.03 -5.67
CA THR A 340 -16.67 -21.78 -6.42
C THR A 340 -15.26 -21.21 -6.58
N ARG A 341 -14.86 -20.94 -7.82
CA ARG A 341 -13.61 -20.25 -8.13
C ARG A 341 -13.81 -18.74 -8.01
N LEU A 342 -12.85 -18.07 -7.39
CA LEU A 342 -12.82 -16.61 -7.22
C LEU A 342 -11.51 -16.07 -7.77
N LEU A 343 -11.58 -14.91 -8.44
CA LEU A 343 -10.42 -14.07 -8.73
C LEU A 343 -10.44 -12.89 -7.78
N LEU A 344 -9.34 -12.68 -7.06
CA LEU A 344 -9.15 -11.56 -6.16
C LEU A 344 -8.15 -10.57 -6.78
N MET A 345 -8.54 -9.30 -6.79
CA MET A 345 -7.59 -8.21 -7.05
C MET A 345 -6.84 -7.94 -5.74
N LEU A 346 -5.54 -8.08 -5.79
CA LEU A 346 -4.62 -7.86 -4.67
C LEU A 346 -4.05 -6.45 -4.71
#